data_2bbe60d28a7e32a2aeeed826a0934066
#
_entry.id   2bbe60d28a7e32a2aeeed826a0934066
#
_cell.length_a   1.000
_cell.length_b   1.000
_cell.length_c   1.000
_cell.angle_alpha   90.00
_cell.angle_beta   90.00
_cell.angle_gamma   90.00
#
_symmetry.space_group_name_H-M   'P 1'
#
loop_
_entity.id
_entity.type
_entity.pdbx_description
1 polymer ?
#
loop_
_entity_poly.entity_id
_entity_poly.type
_entity_poly.pdbx_seq_one_letter_code
_entity_poly.pdbx_strand_id
1 'polypeptide(L)'
;MVSASHRRPLRKRRTALVWTVAVAAVALLVSLMVALRPGGEPDTVRTATGTATATAPSASPTPHRPATAAKPATASPTARRTPATKAPATTAPVRPSPAATRPSAPRPASGAAPLAGRIKPGTTYDGVATHYDAEDGDGACLYGPSPDLMVAAMNHADYETSQACGAYLLVRAASGASVTVRITNECPLPCAPGQLDLSKEAFAKLAGLSAGRIPITWSLLSPGTSDTVSVRYKTGSSRHWCGIQALGHRNPLARLEVRSGGGWSRLTRTEYNYFLSPDGTGCGGSLRLTDIYGEQLTVDGIAVRPDTVQPTRVQFTRR
;
A
#
# COMPACT_ATOMS: atom_id res chain seq x y z
N MET A 1 51.82 -45.00 -5.80
CA MET A 1 50.62 -45.21 -6.61
C MET A 1 49.57 -45.75 -5.67
N VAL A 2 48.63 -44.90 -5.19
CA VAL A 2 47.52 -45.33 -4.33
C VAL A 2 46.25 -44.82 -4.96
N SER A 3 45.37 -45.77 -5.35
CA SER A 3 44.12 -45.58 -6.04
C SER A 3 43.04 -45.15 -5.07
N ALA A 4 42.42 -43.94 -5.26
CA ALA A 4 41.34 -43.47 -4.46
C ALA A 4 39.98 -43.91 -5.08
N SER A 5 39.28 -44.78 -4.36
CA SER A 5 37.93 -45.26 -4.70
C SER A 5 36.86 -44.25 -4.31
N HIS A 6 36.13 -43.69 -5.30
CA HIS A 6 34.95 -42.85 -5.07
C HIS A 6 33.73 -43.69 -4.69
N ARG A 7 33.31 -43.64 -3.45
CA ARG A 7 31.99 -44.13 -3.01
C ARG A 7 30.93 -43.03 -3.19
N ARG A 8 29.96 -43.25 -4.07
CA ARG A 8 28.76 -42.39 -4.25
C ARG A 8 27.76 -42.66 -3.12
N PRO A 9 27.10 -41.62 -2.55
CA PRO A 9 26.14 -41.80 -1.47
C PRO A 9 24.77 -42.27 -2.00
N LEU A 10 24.28 -43.40 -1.45
CA LEU A 10 22.99 -44.06 -1.73
C LEU A 10 21.75 -43.35 -1.09
N ARG A 11 21.86 -42.10 -0.67
CA ARG A 11 20.83 -41.44 0.15
C ARG A 11 19.66 -40.79 -0.66
N LYS A 12 19.80 -40.56 -1.95
CA LYS A 12 18.78 -39.84 -2.77
C LYS A 12 17.62 -40.73 -3.28
N ARG A 13 17.70 -42.03 -3.21
CA ARG A 13 16.63 -42.92 -3.71
C ARG A 13 15.53 -43.23 -2.68
N ARG A 14 15.77 -43.09 -1.38
CA ARG A 14 14.78 -43.37 -0.34
C ARG A 14 13.75 -42.26 -0.12
N THR A 15 14.12 -41.00 -0.36
CA THR A 15 13.19 -39.86 -0.23
C THR A 15 12.16 -39.79 -1.36
N ALA A 16 12.55 -40.17 -2.60
CA ALA A 16 11.61 -40.17 -3.73
C ALA A 16 10.50 -41.23 -3.57
N LEU A 17 10.83 -42.42 -3.01
CA LEU A 17 9.86 -43.48 -2.79
C LEU A 17 8.83 -43.16 -1.71
N VAL A 18 9.23 -42.42 -0.68
CA VAL A 18 8.32 -42.01 0.43
C VAL A 18 7.31 -40.97 -0.06
N TRP A 19 7.71 -40.07 -0.93
CA TRP A 19 6.80 -39.04 -1.51
C TRP A 19 5.76 -39.63 -2.47
N THR A 20 6.12 -40.64 -3.27
CA THR A 20 5.16 -41.30 -4.18
C THR A 20 4.11 -42.12 -3.44
N VAL A 21 4.47 -42.77 -2.32
CA VAL A 21 3.52 -43.52 -1.50
C VAL A 21 2.57 -42.59 -0.74
N ALA A 22 3.05 -41.43 -0.25
CA ALA A 22 2.22 -40.45 0.45
C ALA A 22 1.16 -39.83 -0.48
N VAL A 23 1.53 -39.49 -1.72
CA VAL A 23 0.59 -38.90 -2.70
C VAL A 23 -0.48 -39.93 -3.10
N ALA A 24 -0.12 -41.20 -3.28
CA ALA A 24 -1.08 -42.29 -3.59
C ALA A 24 -2.08 -42.54 -2.44
N ALA A 25 -1.63 -42.43 -1.18
CA ALA A 25 -2.50 -42.64 -0.02
C ALA A 25 -3.52 -41.48 0.14
N VAL A 26 -3.12 -40.22 -0.12
CA VAL A 26 -4.01 -39.08 -0.08
C VAL A 26 -5.06 -39.13 -1.20
N ALA A 27 -4.68 -39.53 -2.42
CA ALA A 27 -5.63 -39.73 -3.51
C ALA A 27 -6.68 -40.82 -3.22
N LEU A 28 -6.28 -41.90 -2.58
CA LEU A 28 -7.19 -42.97 -2.17
C LEU A 28 -8.17 -42.53 -1.07
N LEU A 29 -7.72 -41.75 -0.09
CA LEU A 29 -8.58 -41.19 0.97
C LEU A 29 -9.60 -40.20 0.44
N VAL A 30 -9.22 -39.34 -0.51
CA VAL A 30 -10.14 -38.40 -1.16
C VAL A 30 -11.19 -39.12 -1.99
N SER A 31 -10.81 -40.17 -2.72
CA SER A 31 -11.75 -41.02 -3.48
C SER A 31 -12.73 -41.74 -2.58
N LEU A 32 -12.30 -42.22 -1.42
CA LEU A 32 -13.16 -42.90 -0.44
C LEU A 32 -14.15 -41.93 0.23
N MET A 33 -13.73 -40.69 0.50
CA MET A 33 -14.62 -39.65 1.07
C MET A 33 -15.73 -39.23 0.09
N VAL A 34 -15.45 -39.23 -1.21
CA VAL A 34 -16.47 -38.93 -2.24
C VAL A 34 -17.47 -40.09 -2.38
N ALA A 35 -17.04 -41.34 -2.22
CA ALA A 35 -17.89 -42.51 -2.34
C ALA A 35 -18.80 -42.76 -1.10
N LEU A 36 -18.49 -42.17 0.06
CA LEU A 36 -19.25 -42.33 1.30
C LEU A 36 -20.19 -41.16 1.63
N ARG A 37 -20.48 -40.25 0.67
CA ARG A 37 -21.52 -39.24 0.88
C ARG A 37 -22.89 -39.88 0.77
N PRO A 38 -23.75 -39.81 1.84
CA PRO A 38 -25.12 -40.26 1.74
C PRO A 38 -25.86 -39.41 0.70
N GLY A 39 -26.44 -40.05 -0.30
CA GLY A 39 -27.23 -39.43 -1.34
C GLY A 39 -28.48 -38.79 -0.72
N GLY A 40 -28.62 -37.47 -0.85
CA GLY A 40 -29.87 -36.78 -0.64
C GLY A 40 -30.75 -36.99 -1.87
N GLU A 41 -31.93 -37.54 -1.67
CA GLU A 41 -32.97 -37.73 -2.69
C GLU A 41 -33.47 -36.38 -3.20
N PRO A 42 -33.81 -36.24 -4.48
CA PRO A 42 -34.47 -35.03 -5.03
C PRO A 42 -35.95 -35.04 -4.70
N ASP A 43 -36.40 -34.06 -3.93
CA ASP A 43 -37.81 -33.78 -3.70
C ASP A 43 -38.50 -33.42 -5.00
N THR A 44 -39.54 -34.20 -5.35
CA THR A 44 -40.47 -33.97 -6.45
C THR A 44 -41.34 -32.76 -6.18
N VAL A 45 -41.17 -31.70 -6.98
CA VAL A 45 -42.02 -30.51 -6.98
C VAL A 45 -43.38 -30.88 -7.60
N ARG A 46 -44.43 -30.80 -6.79
CA ARG A 46 -45.84 -30.82 -7.27
C ARG A 46 -46.19 -29.55 -8.02
N THR A 47 -46.59 -29.74 -9.24
CA THR A 47 -47.19 -28.73 -10.11
C THR A 47 -48.50 -28.24 -9.51
N ALA A 48 -48.60 -26.93 -9.26
CA ALA A 48 -49.90 -26.25 -9.10
C ALA A 48 -50.06 -25.23 -10.21
N THR A 49 -51.01 -25.49 -11.05
CA THR A 49 -51.49 -24.66 -12.16
C THR A 49 -52.22 -23.43 -11.61
N GLY A 50 -51.74 -22.25 -11.97
CA GLY A 50 -52.43 -20.97 -11.67
C GLY A 50 -52.17 -19.97 -12.80
N THR A 51 -53.14 -19.83 -13.65
CA THR A 51 -53.19 -18.89 -14.77
C THR A 51 -53.44 -17.47 -14.29
N ALA A 52 -52.63 -16.48 -14.71
CA ALA A 52 -53.05 -15.08 -14.87
C ALA A 52 -51.98 -14.35 -15.72
N THR A 53 -52.32 -14.12 -16.90
CA THR A 53 -52.46 -12.99 -17.84
C THR A 53 -51.50 -11.80 -17.63
N ALA A 54 -50.68 -11.63 -18.66
CA ALA A 54 -50.20 -10.47 -19.39
C ALA A 54 -50.16 -9.09 -18.72
N THR A 55 -49.04 -8.39 -18.81
CA THR A 55 -48.90 -7.21 -19.70
C THR A 55 -47.49 -6.67 -19.62
N ALA A 56 -46.74 -6.68 -20.71
CA ALA A 56 -45.64 -5.77 -20.97
C ALA A 56 -46.22 -4.44 -21.47
N PRO A 57 -45.51 -3.32 -21.31
CA PRO A 57 -44.83 -2.85 -22.50
C PRO A 57 -43.41 -2.34 -22.30
N SER A 58 -42.65 -2.65 -23.28
CA SER A 58 -41.43 -2.04 -23.79
C SER A 58 -41.58 -0.53 -24.01
N ALA A 59 -40.59 0.26 -23.64
CA ALA A 59 -40.27 1.50 -24.33
C ALA A 59 -38.81 1.89 -24.05
N SER A 60 -37.98 1.67 -25.04
CA SER A 60 -36.70 2.41 -25.25
C SER A 60 -37.03 3.81 -25.75
N PRO A 61 -36.27 4.82 -25.38
CA PRO A 61 -36.13 6.01 -26.21
C PRO A 61 -34.76 6.09 -26.87
N THR A 62 -34.85 6.20 -28.18
CA THR A 62 -33.82 6.52 -29.16
C THR A 62 -33.27 7.95 -28.98
N PRO A 63 -32.03 8.22 -29.38
CA PRO A 63 -31.37 9.51 -29.19
C PRO A 63 -31.76 10.52 -30.25
N HIS A 64 -32.13 11.72 -29.82
CA HIS A 64 -32.27 12.87 -30.70
C HIS A 64 -30.99 13.68 -30.76
N ARG A 65 -30.43 13.82 -31.97
CA ARG A 65 -29.56 14.90 -32.44
C ARG A 65 -30.42 15.91 -33.19
N PRO A 66 -30.28 17.21 -32.94
CA PRO A 66 -30.24 18.14 -34.04
C PRO A 66 -29.25 19.28 -33.89
N ALA A 67 -28.67 19.61 -35.01
CA ALA A 67 -28.78 20.82 -35.81
C ALA A 67 -28.09 22.07 -35.25
N THR A 68 -26.96 22.34 -35.79
CA THR A 68 -26.48 23.43 -36.66
C THR A 68 -27.29 24.75 -36.68
N ALA A 69 -26.56 25.81 -36.41
CA ALA A 69 -26.58 27.18 -36.98
C ALA A 69 -26.14 28.18 -35.89
N ALA A 70 -25.44 29.26 -36.08
CA ALA A 70 -24.84 29.94 -37.19
C ALA A 70 -23.92 31.01 -36.59
N LYS A 71 -22.88 31.36 -37.32
CA LYS A 71 -22.02 32.51 -37.09
C LYS A 71 -22.68 33.76 -37.72
N PRO A 72 -22.46 35.02 -37.25
CA PRO A 72 -21.59 35.92 -37.92
C PRO A 72 -20.72 36.75 -36.94
N ALA A 73 -19.52 37.05 -37.20
CA ALA A 73 -18.73 37.96 -37.99
C ALA A 73 -18.79 39.46 -37.60
N THR A 74 -17.59 40.05 -37.51
CA THR A 74 -17.21 41.44 -37.72
C THR A 74 -17.37 42.41 -36.53
N ALA A 75 -16.38 43.16 -36.05
CA ALA A 75 -15.45 44.03 -36.73
C ALA A 75 -14.34 44.52 -35.76
N SER A 76 -13.17 44.74 -36.30
CA SER A 76 -12.13 45.64 -35.79
C SER A 76 -12.47 47.10 -36.13
N PRO A 77 -11.94 48.10 -35.38
CA PRO A 77 -11.10 49.03 -36.09
C PRO A 77 -9.81 49.43 -35.36
N THR A 78 -8.86 49.62 -36.18
CA THR A 78 -7.58 50.29 -36.15
C THR A 78 -7.62 51.75 -35.66
N ALA A 79 -6.63 52.17 -34.86
CA ALA A 79 -6.09 53.52 -34.85
C ALA A 79 -4.71 53.53 -34.20
N ARG A 80 -3.77 53.63 -34.87
CA ARG A 80 -2.64 54.46 -35.38
C ARG A 80 -2.42 55.75 -34.57
N ARG A 81 -1.25 55.87 -33.94
CA ARG A 81 -0.26 56.98 -34.21
C ARG A 81 0.91 56.91 -33.24
N THR A 82 2.09 56.92 -33.80
CA THR A 82 3.41 57.31 -33.33
C THR A 82 3.56 58.81 -33.50
N PRO A 83 4.71 59.47 -33.20
CA PRO A 83 5.83 59.34 -32.27
C PRO A 83 6.21 60.68 -31.57
N ALA A 84 7.11 60.64 -30.61
CA ALA A 84 8.05 61.73 -30.26
C ALA A 84 8.81 61.33 -29.00
N THR A 85 10.03 61.60 -28.70
CA THR A 85 11.14 62.31 -29.16
C THR A 85 12.25 62.07 -28.11
N LYS A 86 13.43 61.98 -28.59
CA LYS A 86 14.68 61.61 -27.91
C LYS A 86 15.16 62.74 -27.00
N ALA A 87 15.72 62.48 -25.83
CA ALA A 87 16.72 63.27 -25.15
C ALA A 87 17.59 62.44 -24.20
N PRO A 88 18.81 62.84 -23.87
CA PRO A 88 19.93 61.88 -23.72
C PRO A 88 20.27 61.46 -22.28
N ALA A 89 21.07 60.40 -22.21
CA ALA A 89 21.58 59.75 -21.05
C ALA A 89 22.44 60.63 -20.13
N THR A 90 22.25 60.37 -18.82
CA THR A 90 23.29 60.66 -17.83
C THR A 90 23.55 59.40 -17.06
N THR A 91 24.74 58.87 -17.23
CA THR A 91 25.24 57.67 -16.53
C THR A 91 25.55 58.02 -15.07
N ALA A 92 24.88 57.36 -14.13
CA ALA A 92 25.27 57.28 -12.74
C ALA A 92 25.76 55.88 -12.41
N PRO A 93 26.76 55.66 -11.54
CA PRO A 93 27.37 54.38 -11.30
C PRO A 93 26.40 53.46 -10.51
N VAL A 94 26.21 52.25 -11.03
CA VAL A 94 25.42 51.22 -10.41
C VAL A 94 26.17 50.65 -9.20
N ARG A 95 25.65 50.94 -8.00
CA ARG A 95 26.03 50.29 -6.75
C ARG A 95 25.47 48.86 -6.77
N PRO A 96 26.25 47.82 -6.48
CA PRO A 96 25.69 46.44 -6.40
C PRO A 96 24.70 46.38 -5.26
N SER A 97 23.44 46.05 -5.61
CA SER A 97 22.38 45.74 -4.67
C SER A 97 22.71 44.42 -3.95
N PRO A 98 22.53 44.34 -2.63
CA PRO A 98 22.70 43.05 -1.92
C PRO A 98 21.70 42.03 -2.49
N ALA A 99 22.20 40.83 -2.77
CA ALA A 99 21.37 39.71 -3.18
C ALA A 99 20.27 39.50 -2.13
N ALA A 100 19.02 39.64 -2.56
CA ALA A 100 17.86 39.34 -1.74
C ALA A 100 17.93 37.87 -1.34
N THR A 101 18.24 37.61 -0.07
CA THR A 101 18.13 36.32 0.54
C THR A 101 16.68 35.86 0.43
N ARG A 102 16.43 34.89 -0.44
CA ARG A 102 15.11 34.29 -0.61
C ARG A 102 14.68 33.72 0.76
N PRO A 103 13.51 34.10 1.30
CA PRO A 103 13.05 33.54 2.56
C PRO A 103 12.96 32.03 2.43
N SER A 104 13.72 31.29 3.23
CA SER A 104 13.52 29.85 3.38
C SER A 104 12.09 29.63 3.86
N ALA A 105 11.33 28.81 3.15
CA ALA A 105 10.00 28.41 3.59
C ALA A 105 10.09 27.91 5.04
N PRO A 106 9.14 28.25 5.91
CA PRO A 106 9.15 27.82 7.30
C PRO A 106 9.26 26.29 7.36
N ARG A 107 10.30 25.79 8.03
CA ARG A 107 10.41 24.36 8.32
C ARG A 107 9.19 24.00 9.15
N PRO A 108 8.39 22.98 8.78
CA PRO A 108 7.25 22.59 9.59
C PRO A 108 7.71 22.31 11.02
N ALA A 109 6.97 22.84 12.00
CA ALA A 109 7.25 22.59 13.41
C ALA A 109 7.34 21.09 13.65
N SER A 110 8.37 20.65 14.37
CA SER A 110 8.59 19.26 14.75
C SER A 110 7.33 18.71 15.41
N GLY A 111 6.60 17.82 14.71
CA GLY A 111 5.38 17.22 15.20
C GLY A 111 4.13 17.43 14.33
N ALA A 112 4.07 18.44 13.49
CA ALA A 112 2.96 18.60 12.56
C ALA A 112 3.01 17.52 11.46
N ALA A 113 1.90 16.75 11.30
CA ALA A 113 1.76 15.71 10.28
C ALA A 113 0.55 16.06 9.38
N PRO A 114 0.70 17.02 8.45
CA PRO A 114 -0.41 17.54 7.65
C PRO A 114 -1.00 16.52 6.68
N LEU A 115 -0.29 15.42 6.43
CA LEU A 115 -0.72 14.34 5.56
C LEU A 115 -1.11 13.06 6.32
N ALA A 116 -1.15 13.11 7.65
CA ALA A 116 -1.65 11.99 8.45
C ALA A 116 -3.14 11.80 8.19
N GLY A 117 -3.51 10.53 8.03
CA GLY A 117 -4.91 10.12 7.96
C GLY A 117 -5.51 9.95 9.37
N ARG A 118 -6.11 8.81 9.61
CA ARG A 118 -6.72 8.47 10.90
C ARG A 118 -5.69 8.29 12.01
N ILE A 119 -4.51 7.74 11.70
CA ILE A 119 -3.42 7.56 12.65
C ILE A 119 -2.54 8.80 12.67
N LYS A 120 -2.56 9.54 13.78
CA LYS A 120 -1.85 10.83 13.95
C LYS A 120 -0.71 10.71 14.96
N PRO A 121 0.45 11.31 14.68
CA PRO A 121 1.53 11.42 15.67
C PRO A 121 1.09 12.16 16.92
N GLY A 122 1.66 11.79 18.07
CA GLY A 122 1.38 12.44 19.34
C GLY A 122 -0.03 12.17 19.89
N THR A 123 -0.82 11.31 19.24
CA THR A 123 -2.15 10.90 19.69
C THR A 123 -2.06 9.53 20.35
N THR A 124 -2.67 9.38 21.50
CA THR A 124 -2.90 8.08 22.14
C THR A 124 -4.31 7.62 21.79
N TYR A 125 -4.43 6.40 21.34
CA TYR A 125 -5.68 5.73 20.98
C TYR A 125 -6.02 4.70 22.04
N ASP A 126 -7.27 4.67 22.47
CA ASP A 126 -7.81 3.61 23.29
C ASP A 126 -8.34 2.49 22.42
N GLY A 127 -8.18 1.24 22.85
CA GLY A 127 -8.65 0.11 22.11
C GLY A 127 -8.55 -1.20 22.87
N VAL A 128 -8.62 -2.28 22.13
CA VAL A 128 -8.41 -3.63 22.64
C VAL A 128 -7.41 -4.35 21.75
N ALA A 129 -6.62 -5.21 22.35
CA ALA A 129 -5.81 -6.19 21.64
C ALA A 129 -6.46 -7.56 21.71
N THR A 130 -6.52 -8.23 20.59
CA THR A 130 -6.71 -9.66 20.42
C THR A 130 -5.44 -10.27 19.85
N HIS A 131 -5.41 -11.57 19.58
CA HIS A 131 -4.26 -12.18 18.93
C HIS A 131 -4.68 -13.22 17.88
N TYR A 132 -3.84 -13.36 16.87
CA TYR A 132 -4.00 -14.34 15.81
C TYR A 132 -2.67 -15.06 15.54
N ASP A 133 -2.74 -16.14 14.78
CA ASP A 133 -1.55 -16.83 14.26
C ASP A 133 -1.05 -16.06 13.03
N ALA A 134 0.02 -15.31 13.19
CA ALA A 134 0.57 -14.49 12.12
C ALA A 134 1.47 -15.29 11.14
N GLU A 135 1.61 -16.60 11.36
CA GLU A 135 2.45 -17.49 10.55
C GLU A 135 3.87 -16.92 10.37
N ASP A 136 4.19 -16.46 9.17
CA ASP A 136 5.47 -15.84 8.86
C ASP A 136 5.46 -14.30 9.00
N GLY A 137 4.34 -13.70 9.41
CA GLY A 137 4.18 -12.26 9.64
C GLY A 137 3.82 -11.45 8.40
N ASP A 138 3.60 -12.06 7.24
CA ASP A 138 3.01 -11.40 6.08
C ASP A 138 1.51 -11.16 6.30
N GLY A 139 0.89 -10.36 5.44
CA GLY A 139 -0.53 -10.05 5.51
C GLY A 139 -0.97 -9.11 4.40
N ALA A 140 -2.10 -8.45 4.60
CA ALA A 140 -2.72 -7.57 3.59
C ALA A 140 -1.80 -6.48 3.05
N CYS A 141 -0.79 -6.06 3.81
CA CYS A 141 0.23 -5.11 3.36
C CYS A 141 1.22 -5.71 2.35
N LEU A 142 1.23 -7.04 2.16
CA LEU A 142 2.09 -7.76 1.22
C LEU A 142 3.58 -7.39 1.35
N TYR A 143 4.10 -7.29 2.57
CA TYR A 143 5.53 -7.03 2.78
C TYR A 143 6.40 -8.28 2.60
N GLY A 144 5.82 -9.46 2.77
CA GLY A 144 6.50 -10.73 2.89
C GLY A 144 6.86 -11.05 4.35
N PRO A 145 7.55 -12.17 4.60
CA PRO A 145 7.88 -12.65 5.93
C PRO A 145 8.54 -11.60 6.83
N SER A 146 8.16 -11.58 8.10
CA SER A 146 8.73 -10.71 9.14
C SER A 146 9.61 -11.55 10.07
N PRO A 147 10.89 -11.20 10.25
CA PRO A 147 11.84 -12.05 10.97
C PRO A 147 11.59 -12.12 12.46
N ASP A 148 10.92 -11.13 13.06
CA ASP A 148 10.74 -11.00 14.50
C ASP A 148 9.30 -11.22 14.98
N LEU A 149 8.35 -11.35 14.04
CA LEU A 149 6.92 -11.51 14.29
C LEU A 149 6.30 -10.46 15.26
N MET A 150 7.00 -9.32 15.47
CA MET A 150 6.41 -8.19 16.21
C MET A 150 5.50 -7.40 15.28
N VAL A 151 4.42 -8.04 14.85
CA VAL A 151 3.48 -7.54 13.85
C VAL A 151 2.06 -7.47 14.39
N ALA A 152 1.24 -6.68 13.72
CA ALA A 152 -0.18 -6.54 14.04
C ALA A 152 -1.02 -6.32 12.78
N ALA A 153 -2.27 -6.77 12.86
CA ALA A 153 -3.33 -6.41 11.95
C ALA A 153 -4.11 -5.21 12.51
N MET A 154 -4.25 -4.18 11.69
CA MET A 154 -5.00 -2.96 12.01
C MET A 154 -6.48 -3.16 11.67
N ASN A 155 -7.39 -2.71 12.53
CA ASN A 155 -8.82 -2.69 12.18
C ASN A 155 -9.07 -1.95 10.86
N HIS A 156 -10.09 -2.37 10.11
CA HIS A 156 -10.40 -1.85 8.78
C HIS A 156 -10.48 -0.31 8.72
N ALA A 157 -11.13 0.32 9.71
CA ALA A 157 -11.30 1.78 9.71
C ALA A 157 -9.96 2.52 9.80
N ASP A 158 -9.06 2.09 10.69
CA ASP A 158 -7.77 2.73 10.91
C ASP A 158 -6.69 2.21 9.93
N TYR A 159 -6.95 1.10 9.24
CA TYR A 159 -6.13 0.61 8.12
C TYR A 159 -6.13 1.58 6.94
N GLU A 160 -7.27 2.23 6.67
CA GLU A 160 -7.41 3.39 5.78
C GLU A 160 -6.79 3.16 4.40
N THR A 161 -7.32 2.15 3.66
CA THR A 161 -6.80 1.78 2.33
C THR A 161 -5.28 1.58 2.35
N SER A 162 -4.79 0.76 3.28
CA SER A 162 -3.38 0.45 3.52
C SER A 162 -2.48 1.63 3.96
N GLN A 163 -3.04 2.80 4.33
CA GLN A 163 -2.21 3.91 4.80
C GLN A 163 -1.48 3.59 6.10
N ALA A 164 -2.06 2.68 6.92
CA ALA A 164 -1.44 2.17 8.14
C ALA A 164 -0.29 1.18 7.86
N CYS A 165 -0.18 0.62 6.66
CA CYS A 165 0.86 -0.36 6.34
C CYS A 165 2.25 0.19 6.64
N GLY A 166 3.05 -0.59 7.37
CA GLY A 166 4.41 -0.23 7.78
C GLY A 166 4.48 0.77 8.94
N ALA A 167 3.34 1.24 9.49
CA ALA A 167 3.34 2.03 10.71
C ALA A 167 3.89 1.22 11.88
N TYR A 168 4.74 1.85 12.70
CA TYR A 168 5.18 1.30 13.97
C TYR A 168 4.34 1.87 15.10
N LEU A 169 3.81 1.00 15.94
CA LEU A 169 2.97 1.38 17.07
C LEU A 169 3.61 0.95 18.38
N LEU A 170 3.60 1.84 19.37
CA LEU A 170 3.83 1.48 20.75
C LEU A 170 2.51 1.11 21.39
N VAL A 171 2.34 -0.15 21.73
CA VAL A 171 1.13 -0.71 22.38
C VAL A 171 1.41 -0.90 23.87
N ARG A 172 0.48 -0.50 24.73
CA ARG A 172 0.58 -0.59 26.18
C ARG A 172 -0.66 -1.26 26.76
N ALA A 173 -0.46 -2.25 27.59
CA ALA A 173 -1.52 -2.86 28.40
C ALA A 173 -1.75 -2.07 29.71
N ALA A 174 -2.89 -2.25 30.34
CA ALA A 174 -3.21 -1.64 31.65
C ALA A 174 -2.24 -2.05 32.76
N SER A 175 -1.57 -3.21 32.63
CA SER A 175 -0.51 -3.69 33.52
C SER A 175 0.77 -2.85 33.49
N GLY A 176 0.92 -1.96 32.50
CA GLY A 176 2.16 -1.23 32.21
C GLY A 176 3.10 -1.96 31.23
N ALA A 177 2.82 -3.23 30.89
CA ALA A 177 3.57 -3.93 29.86
C ALA A 177 3.41 -3.24 28.49
N SER A 178 4.44 -3.27 27.67
CA SER A 178 4.40 -2.63 26.36
C SER A 178 5.20 -3.39 25.30
N VAL A 179 4.78 -3.24 24.04
CA VAL A 179 5.46 -3.81 22.89
C VAL A 179 5.40 -2.82 21.72
N THR A 180 6.45 -2.82 20.90
CA THR A 180 6.41 -2.14 19.62
C THR A 180 6.08 -3.15 18.54
N VAL A 181 5.07 -2.84 17.72
CA VAL A 181 4.66 -3.69 16.60
C VAL A 181 4.67 -2.90 15.30
N ARG A 182 4.84 -3.60 14.19
CA ARG A 182 4.67 -3.07 12.84
C ARG A 182 3.34 -3.53 12.28
N ILE A 183 2.60 -2.64 11.62
CA ILE A 183 1.39 -3.00 10.90
C ILE A 183 1.76 -3.66 9.58
N THR A 184 1.42 -4.94 9.44
CA THR A 184 1.63 -5.76 8.23
C THR A 184 0.35 -6.31 7.67
N ASN A 185 -0.75 -6.24 8.43
CA ASN A 185 -2.01 -6.87 8.05
C ASN A 185 -3.21 -5.98 8.37
N GLU A 186 -4.36 -6.37 7.85
CA GLU A 186 -5.67 -5.81 8.14
C GLU A 186 -6.48 -6.81 8.96
N CYS A 187 -7.16 -6.32 10.00
CA CYS A 187 -8.20 -7.04 10.69
C CYS A 187 -9.56 -6.57 10.15
N PRO A 188 -10.26 -7.38 9.33
CA PRO A 188 -11.54 -7.01 8.78
C PRO A 188 -12.61 -6.93 9.87
N LEU A 189 -13.83 -6.53 9.50
CA LEU A 189 -14.95 -6.58 10.43
C LEU A 189 -15.14 -8.00 10.98
N PRO A 190 -15.42 -8.15 12.29
CA PRO A 190 -15.92 -7.14 13.23
C PRO A 190 -14.87 -6.36 14.04
N CYS A 191 -13.59 -6.31 13.64
CA CYS A 191 -12.61 -5.48 14.33
C CYS A 191 -13.06 -4.00 14.37
N ALA A 192 -13.27 -3.48 15.57
CA ALA A 192 -13.75 -2.11 15.78
C ALA A 192 -12.60 -1.09 15.67
N PRO A 193 -12.89 0.20 15.40
CA PRO A 193 -11.90 1.27 15.45
C PRO A 193 -11.11 1.25 16.77
N GLY A 194 -9.79 1.44 16.69
CA GLY A 194 -8.87 1.33 17.82
C GLY A 194 -8.42 -0.09 18.16
N GLN A 195 -9.09 -1.13 17.67
CA GLN A 195 -8.68 -2.51 17.91
C GLN A 195 -7.43 -2.87 17.09
N LEU A 196 -6.53 -3.59 17.74
CA LEU A 196 -5.38 -4.25 17.11
C LEU A 196 -5.50 -5.78 17.30
N ASP A 197 -5.28 -6.52 16.24
CA ASP A 197 -5.08 -7.97 16.33
C ASP A 197 -3.59 -8.25 16.23
N LEU A 198 -2.99 -8.66 17.32
CA LEU A 198 -1.54 -8.82 17.45
C LEU A 198 -1.14 -10.24 17.05
N SER A 199 0.07 -10.43 16.55
CA SER A 199 0.66 -11.76 16.53
C SER A 199 0.67 -12.35 17.93
N LYS A 200 0.65 -13.68 18.07
CA LYS A 200 0.78 -14.36 19.37
C LYS A 200 2.04 -13.91 20.12
N GLU A 201 3.12 -13.71 19.39
CA GLU A 201 4.42 -13.31 19.92
C GLU A 201 4.38 -11.89 20.50
N ALA A 202 3.72 -10.97 19.80
CA ALA A 202 3.53 -9.59 20.26
C ALA A 202 2.55 -9.53 21.45
N PHE A 203 1.42 -10.26 21.39
CA PHE A 203 0.43 -10.30 22.46
C PHE A 203 1.03 -10.86 23.75
N ALA A 204 1.86 -11.91 23.64
CA ALA A 204 2.54 -12.53 24.78
C ALA A 204 3.49 -11.57 25.54
N LYS A 205 3.89 -10.44 24.93
CA LYS A 205 4.64 -9.37 25.61
C LYS A 205 3.74 -8.51 26.51
N LEU A 206 2.43 -8.53 26.31
CA LEU A 206 1.45 -7.72 27.06
C LEU A 206 0.71 -8.52 28.11
N ALA A 207 0.34 -9.78 27.77
CA ALA A 207 -0.44 -10.67 28.65
C ALA A 207 -0.28 -12.13 28.20
N GLY A 208 -0.68 -13.07 29.08
CA GLY A 208 -0.79 -14.48 28.71
C GLY A 208 -1.83 -14.68 27.59
N LEU A 209 -1.57 -15.59 26.65
CA LEU A 209 -2.47 -15.86 25.50
C LEU A 209 -3.87 -16.29 25.92
N SER A 210 -4.01 -16.93 27.09
CA SER A 210 -5.31 -17.34 27.68
C SER A 210 -6.25 -16.15 27.97
N ALA A 211 -5.73 -14.91 28.07
CA ALA A 211 -6.55 -13.73 28.24
C ALA A 211 -7.39 -13.41 26.97
N GLY A 212 -6.94 -13.84 25.80
CA GLY A 212 -7.62 -13.71 24.52
C GLY A 212 -7.89 -12.29 24.05
N ARG A 213 -8.31 -11.40 24.95
CA ARG A 213 -8.65 -10.01 24.71
C ARG A 213 -8.29 -9.14 25.91
N ILE A 214 -7.58 -8.04 25.69
CA ILE A 214 -7.20 -7.09 26.77
C ILE A 214 -7.41 -5.64 26.35
N PRO A 215 -7.74 -4.71 27.27
CA PRO A 215 -7.72 -3.30 26.99
C PRO A 215 -6.27 -2.81 26.78
N ILE A 216 -6.08 -1.95 25.81
CA ILE A 216 -4.80 -1.34 25.48
C ILE A 216 -4.94 0.14 25.18
N THR A 217 -3.82 0.83 25.24
CA THR A 217 -3.61 2.08 24.51
C THR A 217 -2.49 1.90 23.51
N TRP A 218 -2.52 2.68 22.43
CA TRP A 218 -1.43 2.65 21.46
C TRP A 218 -1.18 4.04 20.84
N SER A 219 0.02 4.25 20.35
CA SER A 219 0.42 5.48 19.67
C SER A 219 1.41 5.18 18.54
N LEU A 220 1.41 6.07 17.54
CA LEU A 220 2.33 5.99 16.42
C LEU A 220 3.76 6.31 16.87
N LEU A 221 4.71 5.51 16.42
CA LEU A 221 6.14 5.72 16.59
C LEU A 221 6.84 6.07 15.27
N SER A 222 7.91 6.84 15.39
CA SER A 222 8.95 6.98 14.36
C SER A 222 10.22 6.31 14.89
N PRO A 223 10.45 5.02 14.58
CA PRO A 223 11.52 4.25 15.21
C PRO A 223 12.91 4.69 14.75
N GLY A 224 13.91 4.49 15.63
CA GLY A 224 15.30 4.53 15.20
C GLY A 224 15.61 3.27 14.39
N THR A 225 15.97 3.42 13.12
CA THR A 225 16.44 2.33 12.26
C THR A 225 17.62 2.80 11.43
N SER A 226 18.55 1.90 11.18
CA SER A 226 19.62 2.09 10.20
C SER A 226 19.20 1.67 8.78
N ASP A 227 18.04 1.02 8.65
CA ASP A 227 17.55 0.53 7.37
C ASP A 227 17.18 1.68 6.45
N THR A 228 17.33 1.46 5.16
CA THR A 228 16.90 2.37 4.11
C THR A 228 15.57 1.88 3.50
N VAL A 229 14.84 2.81 2.89
CA VAL A 229 13.67 2.45 2.10
C VAL A 229 14.09 1.54 0.95
N SER A 230 13.29 0.54 0.64
CA SER A 230 13.41 -0.28 -0.56
C SER A 230 12.16 -0.13 -1.42
N VAL A 231 12.28 -0.47 -2.71
CA VAL A 231 11.17 -0.42 -3.66
C VAL A 231 11.00 -1.79 -4.30
N ARG A 232 9.75 -2.20 -4.48
CA ARG A 232 9.38 -3.42 -5.19
C ARG A 232 8.30 -3.12 -6.23
N TYR A 233 8.49 -3.61 -7.43
CA TYR A 233 7.44 -3.66 -8.44
C TYR A 233 6.62 -4.95 -8.29
N LYS A 234 5.30 -4.84 -8.41
CA LYS A 234 4.37 -5.97 -8.35
C LYS A 234 4.57 -6.92 -9.54
N THR A 235 4.28 -8.20 -9.33
CA THR A 235 4.11 -9.20 -10.41
C THR A 235 3.32 -8.62 -11.58
N GLY A 236 3.81 -8.81 -12.80
CA GLY A 236 3.19 -8.30 -14.02
C GLY A 236 3.52 -6.85 -14.36
N SER A 237 4.30 -6.14 -13.53
CA SER A 237 4.74 -4.78 -13.84
C SER A 237 5.63 -4.74 -15.09
N SER A 238 5.38 -3.76 -15.92
CA SER A 238 6.09 -3.47 -17.16
C SER A 238 6.11 -1.95 -17.40
N ARG A 239 6.61 -1.52 -18.55
CA ARG A 239 6.51 -0.11 -18.97
C ARG A 239 5.08 0.35 -19.31
N HIS A 240 4.14 -0.59 -19.45
CA HIS A 240 2.74 -0.31 -19.85
C HIS A 240 1.76 -0.36 -18.69
N TRP A 241 2.17 -0.90 -17.57
CA TRP A 241 1.43 -0.99 -16.32
C TRP A 241 2.40 -1.30 -15.19
N CYS A 242 2.30 -0.63 -14.05
CA CYS A 242 3.06 -1.04 -12.88
C CYS A 242 2.32 -0.77 -11.57
N GLY A 243 2.57 -1.67 -10.60
CA GLY A 243 2.29 -1.45 -9.18
C GLY A 243 3.60 -1.27 -8.44
N ILE A 244 3.72 -0.22 -7.65
CA ILE A 244 4.94 0.14 -6.93
C ILE A 244 4.67 0.10 -5.44
N GLN A 245 5.54 -0.54 -4.68
CA GLN A 245 5.49 -0.61 -3.22
C GLN A 245 6.78 -0.07 -2.63
N ALA A 246 6.67 0.73 -1.56
CA ALA A 246 7.81 1.10 -0.72
C ALA A 246 7.83 0.23 0.54
N LEU A 247 9.01 -0.25 0.90
CA LEU A 247 9.26 -1.12 2.05
C LEU A 247 10.26 -0.46 2.99
N GLY A 248 10.20 -0.80 4.29
CA GLY A 248 11.20 -0.36 5.26
C GLY A 248 11.19 1.12 5.61
N HIS A 249 10.17 1.87 5.20
CA HIS A 249 10.00 3.26 5.60
C HIS A 249 9.68 3.37 7.10
N ARG A 250 10.36 4.30 7.82
CA ARG A 250 10.14 4.47 9.26
C ARG A 250 8.86 5.21 9.62
N ASN A 251 8.43 6.14 8.78
CA ASN A 251 7.20 6.90 8.94
C ASN A 251 6.14 6.37 7.96
N PRO A 252 4.85 6.35 8.31
CA PRO A 252 3.80 5.99 7.38
C PRO A 252 3.87 6.80 6.09
N LEU A 253 3.70 6.13 4.96
CA LEU A 253 3.77 6.75 3.64
C LEU A 253 2.43 7.36 3.28
N ALA A 254 2.39 8.67 3.00
CA ALA A 254 1.17 9.36 2.58
C ALA A 254 0.97 9.32 1.06
N ARG A 255 2.06 9.40 0.27
CA ARG A 255 1.99 9.49 -1.20
C ARG A 255 3.18 8.80 -1.86
N LEU A 256 2.93 8.27 -3.05
CA LEU A 256 3.95 7.87 -4.01
C LEU A 256 3.63 8.53 -5.35
N GLU A 257 4.62 9.15 -5.94
CA GLU A 257 4.52 9.86 -7.21
C GLU A 257 5.64 9.38 -8.14
N VAL A 258 5.38 9.43 -9.43
CA VAL A 258 6.34 9.06 -10.49
C VAL A 258 6.66 10.27 -11.34
N ARG A 259 7.88 10.35 -11.87
CA ARG A 259 8.28 11.39 -12.81
C ARG A 259 7.67 11.11 -14.19
N SER A 260 6.94 12.07 -14.73
CA SER A 260 6.31 11.95 -16.05
C SER A 260 6.12 13.34 -16.68
N GLY A 261 6.39 13.47 -17.99
CA GLY A 261 6.10 14.66 -18.77
C GLY A 261 6.67 15.97 -18.19
N GLY A 262 7.82 15.91 -17.49
CA GLY A 262 8.43 17.09 -16.85
C GLY A 262 7.90 17.43 -15.46
N GLY A 263 6.86 16.72 -14.96
CA GLY A 263 6.23 16.88 -13.64
C GLY A 263 6.25 15.61 -12.79
N TRP A 264 5.51 15.65 -11.69
CA TRP A 264 5.26 14.53 -10.81
C TRP A 264 3.78 14.14 -10.90
N SER A 265 3.52 12.87 -11.18
CA SER A 265 2.17 12.29 -11.24
C SER A 265 1.94 11.41 -10.03
N ARG A 266 0.90 11.72 -9.24
CA ARG A 266 0.52 10.93 -8.07
C ARG A 266 -0.13 9.62 -8.50
N LEU A 267 0.30 8.51 -7.90
CA LEU A 267 -0.31 7.20 -8.10
C LEU A 267 -1.41 6.93 -7.06
N THR A 268 -2.40 6.15 -7.46
CA THR A 268 -3.48 5.71 -6.58
C THR A 268 -3.01 4.54 -5.72
N ARG A 269 -3.22 4.64 -4.40
CA ARG A 269 -2.96 3.56 -3.45
C ARG A 269 -4.07 2.53 -3.51
N THR A 270 -3.72 1.26 -3.35
CA THR A 270 -4.66 0.12 -3.25
C THR A 270 -4.77 -0.39 -1.81
N GLU A 271 -5.79 -1.19 -1.52
CA GLU A 271 -5.98 -1.86 -0.23
C GLU A 271 -4.82 -2.79 0.14
N TYR A 272 -4.09 -3.30 -0.84
CA TYR A 272 -2.96 -4.21 -0.67
C TYR A 272 -1.60 -3.51 -0.78
N ASN A 273 -1.53 -2.22 -0.42
CA ASN A 273 -0.31 -1.45 -0.24
C ASN A 273 0.59 -1.32 -1.48
N TYR A 274 -0.01 -1.28 -2.67
CA TYR A 274 0.66 -0.88 -3.89
C TYR A 274 0.09 0.43 -4.43
N PHE A 275 0.93 1.18 -5.14
CA PHE A 275 0.53 2.38 -5.86
C PHE A 275 0.55 2.06 -7.35
N LEU A 276 -0.58 2.27 -8.02
CA LEU A 276 -0.77 1.82 -9.41
C LEU A 276 -0.60 2.94 -10.42
N SER A 277 0.15 2.62 -11.47
CA SER A 277 0.13 3.32 -12.76
C SER A 277 -0.55 2.42 -13.79
N PRO A 278 -1.85 2.62 -14.07
CA PRO A 278 -2.62 1.72 -14.90
C PRO A 278 -2.28 1.82 -16.40
N ASP A 279 -1.70 2.92 -16.82
CA ASP A 279 -1.29 3.23 -18.20
C ASP A 279 0.23 3.18 -18.40
N GLY A 280 0.99 2.81 -17.38
CA GLY A 280 2.45 2.74 -17.41
C GLY A 280 3.15 4.09 -17.25
N THR A 281 2.41 5.19 -17.05
CA THR A 281 2.99 6.51 -16.83
C THR A 281 4.01 6.49 -15.70
N GLY A 282 5.28 6.82 -16.02
CA GLY A 282 6.40 6.89 -15.07
C GLY A 282 6.92 5.55 -14.55
N CYS A 283 6.45 4.41 -15.08
CA CYS A 283 7.01 3.10 -14.74
C CYS A 283 8.49 3.01 -15.14
N GLY A 284 9.39 2.74 -14.19
CA GLY A 284 10.85 2.73 -14.37
C GLY A 284 11.51 4.10 -14.33
N GLY A 285 10.75 5.17 -14.09
CA GLY A 285 11.27 6.52 -13.87
C GLY A 285 11.61 6.80 -12.40
N SER A 286 11.97 8.07 -12.12
CA SER A 286 12.19 8.54 -10.77
C SER A 286 10.92 8.46 -9.94
N LEU A 287 11.05 8.10 -8.67
CA LEU A 287 9.97 8.02 -7.70
C LEU A 287 10.11 9.13 -6.67
N ARG A 288 9.00 9.66 -6.18
CA ARG A 288 8.95 10.55 -5.03
C ARG A 288 8.04 9.97 -3.97
N LEU A 289 8.61 9.68 -2.83
CA LEU A 289 7.94 9.17 -1.63
C LEU A 289 7.69 10.35 -0.70
N THR A 290 6.46 10.49 -0.19
CA THR A 290 6.12 11.54 0.77
C THR A 290 5.52 10.87 2.01
N ASP A 291 6.10 11.13 3.19
CA ASP A 291 5.58 10.63 4.46
C ASP A 291 4.42 11.48 5.00
N ILE A 292 3.83 11.07 6.10
CA ILE A 292 2.73 11.80 6.75
C ILE A 292 3.13 13.19 7.26
N TYR A 293 4.42 13.43 7.48
CA TYR A 293 4.94 14.74 7.90
C TYR A 293 5.20 15.69 6.71
N GLY A 294 5.03 15.19 5.48
CA GLY A 294 5.28 15.95 4.26
C GLY A 294 6.75 15.95 3.80
N GLU A 295 7.61 15.16 4.46
CA GLU A 295 8.98 14.97 4.00
C GLU A 295 8.98 14.17 2.69
N GLN A 296 9.81 14.62 1.75
CA GLN A 296 9.88 14.03 0.42
C GLN A 296 11.26 13.41 0.18
N LEU A 297 11.26 12.17 -0.28
CA LEU A 297 12.44 11.46 -0.74
C LEU A 297 12.33 11.20 -2.23
N THR A 298 13.35 11.54 -2.99
CA THR A 298 13.45 11.17 -4.40
C THR A 298 14.33 9.92 -4.53
N VAL A 299 13.86 8.97 -5.31
CA VAL A 299 14.52 7.69 -5.56
C VAL A 299 14.64 7.50 -7.07
N ASP A 300 15.88 7.35 -7.53
CA ASP A 300 16.22 7.16 -8.93
C ASP A 300 16.82 5.78 -9.17
N GLY A 301 16.83 5.34 -10.43
CA GLY A 301 17.54 4.13 -10.86
C GLY A 301 16.86 2.81 -10.47
N ILE A 302 15.59 2.83 -10.07
CA ILE A 302 14.83 1.62 -9.76
C ILE A 302 14.32 1.01 -11.07
N ALA A 303 14.86 -0.15 -11.43
CA ALA A 303 14.45 -0.87 -12.64
C ALA A 303 13.08 -1.53 -12.46
N VAL A 304 12.27 -1.65 -13.55
CA VAL A 304 11.03 -2.42 -13.54
C VAL A 304 11.37 -3.91 -13.52
N ARG A 305 11.61 -4.44 -12.31
CA ARG A 305 11.87 -5.85 -12.05
C ARG A 305 10.78 -6.36 -11.11
N PRO A 306 9.77 -7.08 -11.62
CA PRO A 306 8.71 -7.63 -10.79
C PRO A 306 9.25 -8.48 -9.64
N ASP A 307 8.62 -8.38 -8.49
CA ASP A 307 8.88 -9.15 -7.27
C ASP A 307 10.31 -9.06 -6.70
N THR A 308 11.13 -8.16 -7.24
CA THR A 308 12.50 -7.93 -6.75
C THR A 308 12.51 -6.73 -5.82
N VAL A 309 12.94 -6.94 -4.57
CA VAL A 309 13.19 -5.86 -3.60
C VAL A 309 14.50 -5.15 -3.98
N GLN A 310 14.42 -3.86 -4.25
CA GLN A 310 15.55 -3.02 -4.66
C GLN A 310 15.82 -2.00 -3.57
N PRO A 311 16.96 -2.11 -2.84
CA PRO A 311 17.31 -1.18 -1.77
C PRO A 311 17.65 0.19 -2.35
N THR A 312 17.31 1.23 -1.59
CA THR A 312 17.72 2.60 -1.88
C THR A 312 18.77 3.07 -0.86
N ARG A 313 19.16 4.36 -0.93
CA ARG A 313 20.09 4.98 0.04
C ARG A 313 19.40 6.04 0.89
N VAL A 314 18.07 6.08 0.87
CA VAL A 314 17.29 7.11 1.55
C VAL A 314 16.44 6.55 2.66
N GLN A 315 16.18 7.37 3.67
CA GLN A 315 15.22 7.10 4.73
C GLN A 315 14.67 8.44 5.24
N PHE A 316 13.41 8.44 5.65
CA PHE A 316 12.78 9.61 6.28
C PHE A 316 13.45 9.96 7.59
N THR A 317 13.40 11.23 7.96
CA THR A 317 13.88 11.73 9.25
C THR A 317 13.05 11.13 10.38
N ARG A 318 13.70 10.79 11.48
CA ARG A 318 13.03 10.38 12.72
C ARG A 318 12.29 11.59 13.32
N ARG A 319 11.09 11.35 13.82
CA ARG A 319 10.23 12.37 14.44
C ARG A 319 9.98 12.07 15.91
#